data_790ee29a1b33c35814357a3ab31a6ef9
#
_entry.id   790ee29a1b33c35814357a3ab31a6ef9
#
_cell.length_a   1.000
_cell.length_b   1.000
_cell.length_c   1.000
_cell.angle_alpha   90.00
_cell.angle_beta   90.00
_cell.angle_gamma   90.00
#
_symmetry.space_group_name_H-M   'P 1'
#
loop_
_entity.id
_entity.type
_entity.pdbx_description
1 polymer ?
#
loop_
_entity_poly.entity_id
_entity_poly.type
_entity_poly.pdbx_seq_one_letter_code
_entity_poly.pdbx_strand_id
1 'polypeptide(L)'
;MSETLLSSRNLAFELYEVLDAEALTQRPRFAEHSRETFDAALGTARSLAEKLFAPHNRKGDEHEPLYENGSATLIPEVKPAVDAFLDAGFLNATRSFEQGGMQLPTLLSQACFAHFQAANVGSSAYPFLTMGVANLIESFGSEEQKQRFLQPMIEGRFFGTMALTEPHAGSSLSDIRTRAEPAADGSYRIKGNKIFISGGDHPLSENIVHMVLAKLPDAPPGVKGISLFIVPKFLVNADGSLGPRNDVILAGLFHKMGYRGTTSTALNFGDNGACVGYLVGKPHHGLAYMFQMMNEARIGVGMGAVMLGYAGYLYSLEYARERPQGRLPDGKDPSAPQVAIIRHADVRRMLLTQKAYVEGAFDLGLYAARLFDDSQTLEDDEQRRQAHDLLDLLTPIVKSWPSEFCLKANELAIQILGGHGYTREYPVEQYYRDNRLNPIHEGTHGIQSLDLLGRKVGQNNGAGLRQLTRLIQDACRRAEAHPSLVALRQPLERLVARLSEVTLALLGDLMQGQVNQGLANSALYLKVFGHAVIGWRWLEQAIRAEEGLARGDCADADFYRGKLQAARYFLTWEVPGCHHELALLEARDDVCSSMQEEWF
;
A
#
# COMPACT_ATOMS: atom_id res chain seq x y z
N MET A 1 -23.89 16.07 2.71
CA MET A 1 -23.38 14.99 3.59
C MET A 1 -21.89 15.24 3.72
N SER A 2 -21.34 15.21 4.95
CA SER A 2 -19.89 15.32 5.12
C SER A 2 -19.20 14.10 4.48
N GLU A 3 -18.09 14.34 3.78
CA GLU A 3 -17.28 13.27 3.21
C GLU A 3 -16.48 12.63 4.36
N THR A 4 -16.80 11.39 4.72
CA THR A 4 -16.21 10.72 5.89
C THR A 4 -15.13 9.68 5.54
N LEU A 5 -14.97 9.34 4.26
CA LEU A 5 -14.03 8.30 3.83
C LEU A 5 -12.86 8.87 3.01
N LEU A 6 -13.14 9.68 2.00
CA LEU A 6 -12.15 10.29 1.12
C LEU A 6 -12.70 11.61 0.58
N SER A 7 -11.91 12.70 0.66
CA SER A 7 -12.30 13.99 0.11
C SER A 7 -12.23 14.01 -1.40
N SER A 8 -13.38 14.20 -2.05
CA SER A 8 -13.47 14.31 -3.52
C SER A 8 -12.68 15.52 -4.04
N ARG A 9 -12.68 16.64 -3.29
CA ARG A 9 -11.92 17.83 -3.71
C ARG A 9 -10.41 17.58 -3.64
N ASN A 10 -9.94 16.87 -2.59
CA ASN A 10 -8.53 16.52 -2.50
C ASN A 10 -8.14 15.52 -3.59
N LEU A 11 -8.95 14.50 -3.84
CA LEU A 11 -8.72 13.52 -4.90
C LEU A 11 -8.63 14.22 -6.28
N ALA A 12 -9.55 15.13 -6.59
CA ALA A 12 -9.52 15.90 -7.85
C ALA A 12 -8.26 16.77 -7.95
N PHE A 13 -7.82 17.40 -6.86
CA PHE A 13 -6.58 18.18 -6.83
C PHE A 13 -5.36 17.32 -7.15
N GLU A 14 -5.24 16.16 -6.49
CA GLU A 14 -4.12 15.25 -6.74
C GLU A 14 -4.11 14.73 -8.18
N LEU A 15 -5.25 14.28 -8.69
CA LEU A 15 -5.34 13.72 -10.03
C LEU A 15 -5.11 14.76 -11.13
N TYR A 16 -5.78 15.90 -11.04
CA TYR A 16 -5.87 16.82 -12.18
C TYR A 16 -4.97 18.05 -12.06
N GLU A 17 -4.65 18.51 -10.85
CA GLU A 17 -3.81 19.69 -10.66
C GLU A 17 -2.35 19.32 -10.36
N VAL A 18 -2.11 18.23 -9.59
CA VAL A 18 -0.75 17.80 -9.22
C VAL A 18 -0.17 16.82 -10.22
N LEU A 19 -0.93 15.77 -10.58
CA LEU A 19 -0.44 14.64 -11.38
C LEU A 19 -0.83 14.71 -12.86
N ASP A 20 -1.64 15.70 -13.26
CA ASP A 20 -2.07 15.89 -14.65
C ASP A 20 -2.56 14.58 -15.31
N ALA A 21 -3.57 13.97 -14.68
CA ALA A 21 -4.13 12.69 -15.14
C ALA A 21 -4.70 12.78 -16.55
N GLU A 22 -5.18 13.97 -16.98
CA GLU A 22 -5.72 14.18 -18.32
C GLU A 22 -4.65 14.01 -19.41
N ALA A 23 -3.38 14.31 -19.12
CA ALA A 23 -2.30 14.10 -20.07
C ALA A 23 -2.10 12.61 -20.44
N LEU A 24 -2.57 11.67 -19.61
CA LEU A 24 -2.53 10.24 -19.94
C LEU A 24 -3.41 9.91 -21.17
N THR A 25 -4.49 10.64 -21.40
CA THR A 25 -5.39 10.42 -22.56
C THR A 25 -4.74 10.73 -23.91
N GLN A 26 -3.60 11.43 -23.91
CA GLN A 26 -2.81 11.67 -25.12
C GLN A 26 -1.97 10.45 -25.54
N ARG A 27 -1.88 9.43 -24.69
CA ARG A 27 -1.13 8.20 -24.97
C ARG A 27 -2.01 7.22 -25.73
N PRO A 28 -1.49 6.51 -26.75
CA PRO A 28 -2.28 5.60 -27.57
C PRO A 28 -3.09 4.58 -26.76
N ARG A 29 -2.50 4.05 -25.67
CA ARG A 29 -3.18 3.08 -24.80
C ARG A 29 -4.44 3.64 -24.14
N PHE A 30 -4.50 4.92 -23.87
CA PHE A 30 -5.57 5.56 -23.09
C PHE A 30 -6.42 6.55 -23.91
N ALA A 31 -6.24 6.58 -25.23
CA ALA A 31 -6.86 7.56 -26.12
C ALA A 31 -8.39 7.49 -26.19
N GLU A 32 -8.98 6.36 -25.81
CA GLU A 32 -10.45 6.19 -25.72
C GLU A 32 -11.04 6.83 -24.44
N HIS A 33 -10.19 7.28 -23.49
CA HIS A 33 -10.61 7.90 -22.26
C HIS A 33 -10.64 9.43 -22.36
N SER A 34 -11.43 10.02 -21.46
CA SER A 34 -11.52 11.46 -21.23
C SER A 34 -11.65 11.70 -19.72
N ARG A 35 -11.61 12.96 -19.32
CA ARG A 35 -11.89 13.34 -17.93
C ARG A 35 -13.26 12.85 -17.47
N GLU A 36 -14.28 12.93 -18.34
CA GLU A 36 -15.63 12.47 -18.02
C GLU A 36 -15.68 10.96 -17.74
N THR A 37 -14.93 10.15 -18.50
CA THR A 37 -14.84 8.70 -18.26
C THR A 37 -14.10 8.41 -16.96
N PHE A 38 -13.07 9.17 -16.62
CA PHE A 38 -12.36 9.06 -15.33
C PHE A 38 -13.27 9.42 -14.16
N ASP A 39 -13.97 10.56 -14.24
CA ASP A 39 -14.90 11.00 -13.20
C ASP A 39 -16.09 10.03 -13.04
N ALA A 40 -16.57 9.41 -14.11
CA ALA A 40 -17.61 8.38 -14.05
C ALA A 40 -17.13 7.10 -13.32
N ALA A 41 -15.90 6.64 -13.60
CA ALA A 41 -15.31 5.50 -12.89
C ALA A 41 -15.13 5.79 -11.39
N LEU A 42 -14.59 6.96 -11.04
CA LEU A 42 -14.44 7.42 -9.66
C LEU A 42 -15.78 7.55 -8.94
N GLY A 43 -16.79 8.12 -9.60
CA GLY A 43 -18.15 8.24 -9.06
C GLY A 43 -18.80 6.88 -8.79
N THR A 44 -18.60 5.90 -9.69
CA THR A 44 -19.08 4.53 -9.53
C THR A 44 -18.39 3.84 -8.37
N ALA A 45 -17.06 3.91 -8.29
CA ALA A 45 -16.27 3.35 -7.19
C ALA A 45 -16.71 3.92 -5.84
N ARG A 46 -16.83 5.25 -5.74
CA ARG A 46 -17.33 5.93 -4.54
C ARG A 46 -18.72 5.43 -4.14
N SER A 47 -19.66 5.39 -5.09
CA SER A 47 -21.03 4.96 -4.82
C SER A 47 -21.13 3.54 -4.29
N LEU A 48 -20.38 2.60 -4.89
CA LEU A 48 -20.32 1.19 -4.44
C LEU A 48 -19.67 1.08 -3.07
N ALA A 49 -18.55 1.76 -2.86
CA ALA A 49 -17.83 1.78 -1.58
C ALA A 49 -18.72 2.28 -0.44
N GLU A 50 -19.40 3.43 -0.61
CA GLU A 50 -20.25 4.03 0.39
C GLU A 50 -21.52 3.21 0.67
N LYS A 51 -22.12 2.59 -0.37
CA LYS A 51 -23.41 1.91 -0.24
C LYS A 51 -23.30 0.44 0.13
N LEU A 52 -22.23 -0.25 -0.28
CA LEU A 52 -22.12 -1.70 -0.13
C LEU A 52 -20.96 -2.12 0.79
N PHE A 53 -19.82 -1.43 0.78
CA PHE A 53 -18.66 -1.81 1.60
C PHE A 53 -18.66 -1.17 2.99
N ALA A 54 -18.90 0.13 3.08
CA ALA A 54 -18.89 0.84 4.36
C ALA A 54 -19.94 0.32 5.36
N PRO A 55 -21.18 -0.03 4.96
CA PRO A 55 -22.21 -0.42 5.92
C PRO A 55 -21.91 -1.68 6.72
N HIS A 56 -21.09 -2.59 6.19
CA HIS A 56 -20.75 -3.82 6.90
C HIS A 56 -19.32 -3.86 7.48
N ASN A 57 -18.56 -2.76 7.39
CA ASN A 57 -17.20 -2.70 7.91
C ASN A 57 -17.13 -3.04 9.41
N ARG A 58 -17.95 -2.37 10.23
CA ARG A 58 -18.03 -2.63 11.65
C ARG A 58 -18.53 -4.04 11.96
N LYS A 59 -19.58 -4.49 11.26
CA LYS A 59 -20.12 -5.84 11.45
C LYS A 59 -19.08 -6.93 11.15
N GLY A 60 -18.25 -6.73 10.11
CA GLY A 60 -17.15 -7.64 9.77
C GLY A 60 -16.04 -7.69 10.82
N ASP A 61 -15.81 -6.59 11.55
CA ASP A 61 -14.89 -6.56 12.69
C ASP A 61 -15.47 -7.24 13.95
N GLU A 62 -16.77 -7.07 14.19
CA GLU A 62 -17.46 -7.67 15.34
C GLU A 62 -17.73 -9.17 15.17
N HIS A 63 -17.91 -9.63 13.93
CA HIS A 63 -18.24 -11.01 13.56
C HIS A 63 -17.15 -11.54 12.62
N GLU A 64 -16.05 -11.97 13.21
CA GLU A 64 -14.92 -12.53 12.48
C GLU A 64 -15.32 -13.78 11.67
N PRO A 65 -14.60 -14.09 10.57
CA PRO A 65 -14.77 -15.36 9.86
C PRO A 65 -14.68 -16.58 10.79
N LEU A 66 -15.55 -17.56 10.59
CA LEU A 66 -15.58 -18.77 11.41
C LEU A 66 -15.05 -19.96 10.60
N TYR A 67 -14.41 -20.89 11.29
CA TYR A 67 -14.00 -22.19 10.75
C TYR A 67 -15.11 -23.22 11.01
N GLU A 68 -15.77 -23.67 9.96
CA GLU A 68 -16.86 -24.63 10.06
C GLU A 68 -16.72 -25.73 9.00
N ASN A 69 -16.76 -26.99 9.42
CA ASN A 69 -16.74 -28.16 8.52
C ASN A 69 -15.60 -28.14 7.48
N GLY A 70 -14.41 -27.66 7.85
CA GLY A 70 -13.24 -27.62 6.97
C GLY A 70 -13.22 -26.47 5.96
N SER A 71 -14.06 -25.45 6.15
CA SER A 71 -14.13 -24.25 5.33
C SER A 71 -14.34 -23.00 6.19
N ALA A 72 -14.00 -21.84 5.64
CA ALA A 72 -14.27 -20.56 6.27
C ALA A 72 -15.64 -20.03 5.88
N THR A 73 -16.37 -19.43 6.83
CA THR A 73 -17.62 -18.71 6.60
C THR A 73 -17.42 -17.21 6.83
N LEU A 74 -18.19 -16.39 6.16
CA LEU A 74 -18.17 -14.93 6.24
C LEU A 74 -19.56 -14.39 6.56
N ILE A 75 -19.66 -13.15 7.03
CA ILE A 75 -20.94 -12.45 7.13
C ILE A 75 -21.55 -12.30 5.72
N PRO A 76 -22.90 -12.38 5.59
CA PRO A 76 -23.55 -12.46 4.28
C PRO A 76 -23.40 -11.22 3.41
N GLU A 77 -23.09 -10.06 3.98
CA GLU A 77 -22.95 -8.78 3.26
C GLU A 77 -21.69 -8.70 2.38
N VAL A 78 -20.66 -9.51 2.66
CA VAL A 78 -19.39 -9.46 1.92
C VAL A 78 -19.59 -9.88 0.46
N LYS A 79 -20.32 -10.97 0.21
CA LYS A 79 -20.49 -11.48 -1.16
C LYS A 79 -21.19 -10.50 -2.09
N PRO A 80 -22.35 -9.91 -1.75
CA PRO A 80 -23.01 -8.91 -2.62
C PRO A 80 -22.13 -7.68 -2.89
N ALA A 81 -21.33 -7.25 -1.91
CA ALA A 81 -20.43 -6.12 -2.10
C ALA A 81 -19.30 -6.46 -3.08
N VAL A 82 -18.71 -7.63 -2.94
CA VAL A 82 -17.64 -8.11 -3.83
C VAL A 82 -18.22 -8.40 -5.23
N ASP A 83 -19.38 -9.02 -5.35
CA ASP A 83 -20.04 -9.25 -6.65
C ASP A 83 -20.29 -7.92 -7.39
N ALA A 84 -20.80 -6.90 -6.69
CA ALA A 84 -20.98 -5.56 -7.30
C ALA A 84 -19.67 -4.90 -7.75
N PHE A 85 -18.55 -5.15 -7.05
CA PHE A 85 -17.21 -4.71 -7.48
C PHE A 85 -16.80 -5.42 -8.77
N LEU A 86 -17.04 -6.72 -8.88
CA LEU A 86 -16.75 -7.53 -10.06
C LEU A 86 -17.63 -7.11 -11.25
N ASP A 87 -18.94 -6.99 -11.05
CA ASP A 87 -19.92 -6.59 -12.07
C ASP A 87 -19.64 -5.19 -12.64
N ALA A 88 -19.12 -4.28 -11.81
CA ALA A 88 -18.69 -2.96 -12.24
C ALA A 88 -17.33 -2.96 -12.99
N GLY A 89 -16.68 -4.10 -13.16
CA GLY A 89 -15.45 -4.25 -13.94
C GLY A 89 -14.16 -3.86 -13.21
N PHE A 90 -14.19 -3.50 -11.92
CA PHE A 90 -13.02 -3.00 -11.21
C PHE A 90 -11.92 -4.06 -11.02
N LEU A 91 -12.25 -5.35 -11.04
CA LEU A 91 -11.26 -6.42 -11.02
C LEU A 91 -10.31 -6.32 -12.23
N ASN A 92 -10.82 -5.90 -13.36
CA ASN A 92 -10.12 -5.82 -14.64
C ASN A 92 -9.88 -4.37 -15.11
N ALA A 93 -9.90 -3.41 -14.18
CA ALA A 93 -9.86 -1.98 -14.50
C ALA A 93 -8.71 -1.58 -15.44
N THR A 94 -7.51 -2.15 -15.26
CA THR A 94 -6.31 -1.83 -16.05
C THR A 94 -6.10 -2.73 -17.28
N ARG A 95 -6.86 -3.84 -17.42
CA ARG A 95 -6.76 -4.74 -18.55
C ARG A 95 -7.29 -4.09 -19.82
N SER A 96 -6.79 -4.53 -20.99
CA SER A 96 -7.25 -4.00 -22.26
C SER A 96 -8.73 -4.30 -22.52
N PHE A 97 -9.37 -3.51 -23.38
CA PHE A 97 -10.75 -3.77 -23.83
C PHE A 97 -10.89 -5.15 -24.47
N GLU A 98 -9.88 -5.60 -25.22
CA GLU A 98 -9.84 -6.94 -25.84
C GLU A 98 -9.89 -8.07 -24.82
N GLN A 99 -9.35 -7.83 -23.63
CA GLN A 99 -9.36 -8.77 -22.50
C GLN A 99 -10.61 -8.60 -21.61
N GLY A 100 -11.58 -7.77 -22.03
CA GLY A 100 -12.78 -7.47 -21.23
C GLY A 100 -12.54 -6.50 -20.08
N GLY A 101 -11.42 -5.77 -20.06
CA GLY A 101 -11.10 -4.76 -19.08
C GLY A 101 -11.61 -3.36 -19.44
N MET A 102 -11.36 -2.40 -18.55
CA MET A 102 -11.72 -0.99 -18.73
C MET A 102 -10.59 -0.17 -19.35
N GLN A 103 -9.40 -0.73 -19.49
CA GLN A 103 -8.19 -0.05 -19.99
C GLN A 103 -7.87 1.27 -19.27
N LEU A 104 -8.27 1.39 -18.00
CA LEU A 104 -7.97 2.56 -17.19
C LEU A 104 -6.46 2.64 -16.89
N PRO A 105 -5.89 3.84 -16.82
CA PRO A 105 -4.58 4.05 -16.23
C PRO A 105 -4.52 3.49 -14.82
N THR A 106 -3.37 2.97 -14.43
CA THR A 106 -3.12 2.46 -13.06
C THR A 106 -3.37 3.55 -12.02
N LEU A 107 -3.02 4.80 -12.34
CA LEU A 107 -3.33 5.97 -11.53
C LEU A 107 -4.83 6.03 -11.18
N LEU A 108 -5.70 5.91 -12.18
CA LEU A 108 -7.15 5.97 -12.01
C LEU A 108 -7.69 4.72 -11.31
N SER A 109 -7.17 3.54 -11.62
CA SER A 109 -7.53 2.30 -10.95
C SER A 109 -7.21 2.35 -9.45
N GLN A 110 -6.04 2.85 -9.07
CA GLN A 110 -5.66 3.04 -7.66
C GLN A 110 -6.53 4.09 -6.97
N ALA A 111 -6.87 5.18 -7.63
CA ALA A 111 -7.79 6.20 -7.12
C ALA A 111 -9.21 5.64 -6.89
N CYS A 112 -9.71 4.80 -7.81
CA CYS A 112 -10.98 4.09 -7.62
C CYS A 112 -10.89 3.11 -6.44
N PHE A 113 -9.81 2.33 -6.37
CA PHE A 113 -9.63 1.32 -5.33
C PHE A 113 -9.48 1.94 -3.93
N ALA A 114 -8.94 3.15 -3.82
CA ALA A 114 -8.85 3.90 -2.57
C ALA A 114 -10.22 4.09 -1.88
N HIS A 115 -11.29 4.28 -2.63
CA HIS A 115 -12.65 4.35 -2.06
C HIS A 115 -13.05 3.06 -1.33
N PHE A 116 -12.76 1.89 -1.92
CA PHE A 116 -13.07 0.59 -1.32
C PHE A 116 -12.21 0.31 -0.08
N GLN A 117 -10.92 0.67 -0.11
CA GLN A 117 -10.03 0.53 1.03
C GLN A 117 -10.44 1.45 2.20
N ALA A 118 -10.85 2.69 1.91
CA ALA A 118 -11.36 3.60 2.93
C ALA A 118 -12.68 3.11 3.55
N ALA A 119 -13.54 2.49 2.75
CA ALA A 119 -14.85 2.00 3.18
C ALA A 119 -14.76 0.71 4.00
N ASN A 120 -13.95 -0.26 3.55
CA ASN A 120 -13.83 -1.57 4.20
C ASN A 120 -12.58 -2.30 3.69
N VAL A 121 -11.47 -2.08 4.38
CA VAL A 121 -10.18 -2.71 4.02
C VAL A 121 -10.24 -4.23 4.09
N GLY A 122 -11.06 -4.80 4.98
CA GLY A 122 -11.21 -6.25 5.15
C GLY A 122 -11.85 -6.91 3.92
N SER A 123 -12.95 -6.37 3.43
CA SER A 123 -13.66 -6.94 2.26
C SER A 123 -12.96 -6.63 0.94
N SER A 124 -12.31 -5.46 0.81
CA SER A 124 -11.56 -5.10 -0.40
C SER A 124 -10.28 -5.93 -0.59
N ALA A 125 -9.80 -6.61 0.45
CA ALA A 125 -8.62 -7.47 0.36
C ALA A 125 -8.80 -8.67 -0.58
N TYR A 126 -10.01 -9.23 -0.68
CA TYR A 126 -10.25 -10.40 -1.54
C TYR A 126 -10.05 -10.10 -3.02
N PRO A 127 -10.68 -9.08 -3.63
CA PRO A 127 -10.39 -8.72 -5.01
C PRO A 127 -8.95 -8.20 -5.20
N PHE A 128 -8.38 -7.49 -4.22
CA PHE A 128 -7.00 -7.02 -4.28
C PHE A 128 -5.99 -8.15 -4.47
N LEU A 129 -6.09 -9.22 -3.68
CA LEU A 129 -5.25 -10.40 -3.81
C LEU A 129 -5.42 -11.07 -5.18
N THR A 130 -6.66 -11.14 -5.66
CA THR A 130 -6.99 -11.75 -6.96
C THR A 130 -6.39 -10.97 -8.12
N MET A 131 -6.46 -9.63 -8.11
CA MET A 131 -5.81 -8.78 -9.12
C MET A 131 -4.31 -9.08 -9.21
N GLY A 132 -3.62 -9.16 -8.08
CA GLY A 132 -2.18 -9.45 -8.04
C GLY A 132 -1.85 -10.84 -8.59
N VAL A 133 -2.62 -11.88 -8.25
CA VAL A 133 -2.42 -13.24 -8.78
C VAL A 133 -2.70 -13.30 -10.27
N ALA A 134 -3.75 -12.63 -10.74
CA ALA A 134 -4.07 -12.56 -12.16
C ALA A 134 -2.94 -11.93 -12.98
N ASN A 135 -2.37 -10.82 -12.51
CA ASN A 135 -1.22 -10.15 -13.16
C ASN A 135 0.03 -11.05 -13.18
N LEU A 136 0.25 -11.82 -12.12
CA LEU A 136 1.37 -12.75 -12.04
C LEU A 136 1.25 -13.90 -13.05
N ILE A 137 0.06 -14.51 -13.16
CA ILE A 137 -0.19 -15.58 -14.13
C ILE A 137 -0.13 -15.02 -15.56
N GLU A 138 -0.65 -13.81 -15.80
CA GLU A 138 -0.56 -13.16 -17.11
C GLU A 138 0.89 -12.95 -17.56
N SER A 139 1.76 -12.53 -16.63
CA SER A 139 3.15 -12.22 -16.94
C SER A 139 4.03 -13.46 -17.14
N PHE A 140 3.79 -14.54 -16.39
CA PHE A 140 4.72 -15.68 -16.32
C PHE A 140 4.09 -17.05 -16.56
N GLY A 141 2.76 -17.14 -16.60
CA GLY A 141 2.04 -18.37 -16.87
C GLY A 141 2.16 -18.80 -18.34
N SER A 142 2.13 -20.12 -18.60
CA SER A 142 1.97 -20.64 -19.96
C SER A 142 0.58 -20.32 -20.51
N GLU A 143 0.39 -20.41 -21.82
CA GLU A 143 -0.93 -20.19 -22.45
C GLU A 143 -1.99 -21.15 -21.91
N GLU A 144 -1.62 -22.41 -21.61
CA GLU A 144 -2.51 -23.37 -20.94
C GLU A 144 -2.89 -22.88 -19.54
N GLN A 145 -1.93 -22.37 -18.76
CA GLN A 145 -2.18 -21.83 -17.42
C GLN A 145 -3.05 -20.57 -17.46
N LYS A 146 -2.86 -19.71 -18.45
CA LYS A 146 -3.70 -18.53 -18.66
C LYS A 146 -5.14 -18.93 -18.99
N GLN A 147 -5.35 -19.85 -19.91
CA GLN A 147 -6.71 -20.34 -20.24
C GLN A 147 -7.38 -21.00 -19.04
N ARG A 148 -6.63 -21.79 -18.29
CA ARG A 148 -7.16 -22.65 -17.23
C ARG A 148 -7.38 -21.91 -15.91
N PHE A 149 -6.57 -20.91 -15.58
CA PHE A 149 -6.58 -20.24 -14.29
C PHE A 149 -6.83 -18.74 -14.40
N LEU A 150 -6.19 -18.03 -15.36
CA LEU A 150 -6.36 -16.59 -15.50
C LEU A 150 -7.72 -16.23 -16.07
N GLN A 151 -8.17 -16.91 -17.11
CA GLN A 151 -9.47 -16.61 -17.73
C GLN A 151 -10.64 -16.66 -16.74
N PRO A 152 -10.78 -17.73 -15.91
CA PRO A 152 -11.82 -17.74 -14.86
C PRO A 152 -11.62 -16.67 -13.78
N MET A 153 -10.39 -16.19 -13.53
CA MET A 153 -10.18 -15.04 -12.62
C MET A 153 -10.69 -13.74 -13.25
N ILE A 154 -10.40 -13.50 -14.52
CA ILE A 154 -10.90 -12.34 -15.27
C ILE A 154 -12.44 -12.32 -15.26
N GLU A 155 -13.07 -13.49 -15.34
CA GLU A 155 -14.53 -13.68 -15.23
C GLU A 155 -15.07 -13.53 -13.80
N GLY A 156 -14.21 -13.32 -12.78
CA GLY A 156 -14.62 -13.23 -11.38
C GLY A 156 -15.01 -14.57 -10.73
N ARG A 157 -14.88 -15.70 -11.43
CA ARG A 157 -15.23 -17.03 -10.94
C ARG A 157 -14.18 -17.61 -9.98
N PHE A 158 -12.91 -17.35 -10.21
CA PHE A 158 -11.80 -17.81 -9.38
C PHE A 158 -11.14 -16.65 -8.68
N PHE A 159 -10.78 -16.85 -7.40
CA PHE A 159 -10.00 -15.89 -6.64
C PHE A 159 -8.57 -16.39 -6.43
N GLY A 160 -7.66 -15.47 -6.14
CA GLY A 160 -6.26 -15.76 -5.99
C GLY A 160 -5.70 -15.40 -4.63
N THR A 161 -4.68 -16.14 -4.18
CA THR A 161 -3.94 -15.84 -2.95
C THR A 161 -2.44 -16.06 -3.13
N MET A 162 -1.65 -15.44 -2.24
CA MET A 162 -0.21 -15.70 -2.11
C MET A 162 0.07 -16.57 -0.88
N ALA A 163 0.81 -17.66 -1.05
CA ALA A 163 1.16 -18.59 0.01
C ALA A 163 2.69 -18.70 0.17
N LEU A 164 3.27 -17.75 0.92
CA LEU A 164 4.72 -17.61 1.14
C LEU A 164 5.14 -18.11 2.50
N THR A 165 4.57 -17.51 3.56
CA THR A 165 4.97 -17.65 4.96
C THR A 165 4.74 -19.06 5.52
N GLU A 166 5.74 -19.57 6.24
CA GLU A 166 5.68 -20.83 6.97
C GLU A 166 5.85 -20.60 8.47
N PRO A 167 5.49 -21.56 9.35
CA PRO A 167 5.59 -21.37 10.80
C PRO A 167 6.96 -20.92 11.32
N HIS A 168 8.02 -21.20 10.58
CA HIS A 168 9.41 -20.87 10.94
C HIS A 168 10.09 -19.90 9.95
N ALA A 169 9.41 -19.47 8.90
CA ALA A 169 9.97 -18.63 7.85
C ALA A 169 8.97 -17.59 7.34
N GLY A 170 9.09 -16.35 7.84
CA GLY A 170 8.31 -15.19 7.37
C GLY A 170 9.17 -14.23 6.57
N SER A 171 9.97 -13.39 7.24
CA SER A 171 10.89 -12.45 6.59
C SER A 171 12.07 -13.16 5.90
N SER A 172 12.49 -14.32 6.40
CA SER A 172 13.56 -15.15 5.80
C SER A 172 12.98 -16.25 4.91
N LEU A 173 12.63 -15.90 3.67
CA LEU A 173 12.10 -16.87 2.71
C LEU A 173 13.13 -17.92 2.24
N SER A 174 14.43 -17.68 2.48
CA SER A 174 15.49 -18.68 2.24
C SER A 174 15.26 -19.99 2.98
N ASP A 175 14.54 -19.93 4.11
CA ASP A 175 14.38 -21.05 5.05
C ASP A 175 13.07 -21.82 4.86
N ILE A 176 12.26 -21.49 3.85
CA ILE A 176 11.03 -22.26 3.56
C ILE A 176 11.36 -23.75 3.32
N ARG A 177 10.45 -24.60 3.79
CA ARG A 177 10.58 -26.07 3.74
C ARG A 177 9.55 -26.75 2.86
N THR A 178 8.55 -26.03 2.37
CA THR A 178 7.58 -26.56 1.40
C THR A 178 8.32 -27.09 0.18
N ARG A 179 7.99 -28.32 -0.23
CA ARG A 179 8.62 -29.05 -1.34
C ARG A 179 7.64 -29.27 -2.48
N ALA A 180 8.18 -29.37 -3.69
CA ALA A 180 7.46 -29.71 -4.89
C ALA A 180 8.21 -30.85 -5.60
N GLU A 181 7.64 -32.03 -5.64
CA GLU A 181 8.22 -33.22 -6.28
C GLU A 181 7.62 -33.42 -7.68
N PRO A 182 8.41 -33.57 -8.74
CA PRO A 182 7.91 -33.82 -10.08
C PRO A 182 7.07 -35.11 -10.16
N ALA A 183 5.95 -35.07 -10.87
CA ALA A 183 5.11 -36.23 -11.16
C ALA A 183 5.17 -36.60 -12.64
N ALA A 184 4.83 -37.86 -12.96
CA ALA A 184 4.91 -38.40 -14.31
C ALA A 184 4.01 -37.70 -15.34
N ASP A 185 2.97 -37.03 -14.89
CA ASP A 185 2.00 -36.28 -15.69
C ASP A 185 2.43 -34.81 -15.97
N GLY A 186 3.66 -34.45 -15.61
CA GLY A 186 4.20 -33.09 -15.77
C GLY A 186 3.74 -32.10 -14.67
N SER A 187 2.88 -32.52 -13.76
CA SER A 187 2.52 -31.76 -12.56
C SER A 187 3.54 -31.98 -11.43
N TYR A 188 3.30 -31.36 -10.29
CA TYR A 188 4.12 -31.51 -9.10
C TYR A 188 3.27 -31.92 -7.90
N ARG A 189 3.85 -32.67 -6.98
CA ARG A 189 3.25 -32.98 -5.67
C ARG A 189 3.80 -32.00 -4.66
N ILE A 190 2.93 -31.14 -4.16
CA ILE A 190 3.29 -30.10 -3.19
C ILE A 190 3.10 -30.65 -1.78
N LYS A 191 4.11 -30.44 -0.91
CA LYS A 191 4.02 -30.83 0.50
C LYS A 191 4.59 -29.75 1.41
N GLY A 192 3.77 -29.24 2.34
CA GLY A 192 4.19 -28.23 3.33
C GLY A 192 3.03 -27.51 3.99
N ASN A 193 3.38 -26.59 4.88
CA ASN A 193 2.41 -25.83 5.67
C ASN A 193 2.65 -24.35 5.46
N LYS A 194 1.60 -23.61 5.20
CA LYS A 194 1.64 -22.14 5.03
C LYS A 194 0.70 -21.49 6.05
N ILE A 195 1.13 -20.37 6.62
CA ILE A 195 0.37 -19.63 7.65
C ILE A 195 0.21 -18.17 7.26
N PHE A 196 -0.76 -17.51 7.90
CA PHE A 196 -1.13 -16.12 7.65
C PHE A 196 -1.52 -15.85 6.19
N ILE A 197 -2.14 -16.85 5.54
CA ILE A 197 -2.57 -16.70 4.15
C ILE A 197 -3.90 -15.97 4.11
N SER A 198 -3.88 -14.70 3.70
CA SER A 198 -5.07 -13.89 3.53
C SER A 198 -5.92 -14.43 2.37
N GLY A 199 -7.24 -14.55 2.58
CA GLY A 199 -8.15 -15.07 1.57
C GLY A 199 -7.91 -16.53 1.19
N GLY A 200 -7.17 -17.32 1.99
CA GLY A 200 -6.83 -18.70 1.66
C GLY A 200 -8.00 -19.68 1.65
N ASP A 201 -9.09 -19.34 2.30
CA ASP A 201 -10.39 -20.03 2.20
C ASP A 201 -11.53 -19.03 2.45
N HIS A 202 -12.58 -19.10 1.63
CA HIS A 202 -13.77 -18.27 1.71
C HIS A 202 -14.86 -18.77 0.73
N PRO A 203 -16.14 -18.40 0.91
CA PRO A 203 -17.25 -18.80 0.03
C PRO A 203 -17.55 -17.80 -1.11
N LEU A 204 -16.65 -16.85 -1.43
CA LEU A 204 -16.92 -15.76 -2.37
C LEU A 204 -16.79 -16.17 -3.84
N SER A 205 -16.07 -17.25 -4.14
CA SER A 205 -15.77 -17.70 -5.50
C SER A 205 -15.95 -19.22 -5.64
N GLU A 206 -16.03 -19.70 -6.89
CA GLU A 206 -16.11 -21.12 -7.20
C GLU A 206 -14.81 -21.87 -6.83
N ASN A 207 -13.66 -21.21 -7.00
CA ASN A 207 -12.34 -21.78 -6.72
C ASN A 207 -11.38 -20.73 -6.16
N ILE A 208 -10.34 -21.19 -5.47
CA ILE A 208 -9.24 -20.36 -4.99
C ILE A 208 -7.94 -20.94 -5.54
N VAL A 209 -7.15 -20.08 -6.17
CA VAL A 209 -5.85 -20.42 -6.76
C VAL A 209 -4.74 -19.85 -5.88
N HIS A 210 -3.97 -20.73 -5.24
CA HIS A 210 -2.86 -20.34 -4.37
C HIS A 210 -1.56 -20.27 -5.19
N MET A 211 -0.88 -19.13 -5.15
CA MET A 211 0.48 -18.97 -5.65
C MET A 211 1.46 -19.37 -4.56
N VAL A 212 2.01 -20.59 -4.65
CA VAL A 212 2.77 -21.23 -3.58
C VAL A 212 4.27 -21.20 -3.88
N LEU A 213 5.07 -20.67 -2.95
CA LEU A 213 6.52 -20.80 -3.00
C LEU A 213 6.96 -22.15 -2.41
N ALA A 214 7.73 -22.93 -3.19
CA ALA A 214 8.25 -24.23 -2.80
C ALA A 214 9.64 -24.49 -3.41
N LYS A 215 10.36 -25.48 -2.87
CA LYS A 215 11.66 -25.92 -3.36
C LYS A 215 11.54 -27.26 -4.08
N LEU A 216 12.24 -27.38 -5.21
CA LEU A 216 12.45 -28.65 -5.92
C LEU A 216 13.50 -29.50 -5.20
N PRO A 217 13.58 -30.83 -5.44
CA PRO A 217 14.56 -31.71 -4.79
C PRO A 217 16.02 -31.32 -5.01
N ASP A 218 16.34 -30.80 -6.18
CA ASP A 218 17.68 -30.37 -6.62
C ASP A 218 17.92 -28.86 -6.47
N ALA A 219 17.06 -28.17 -5.73
CA ALA A 219 17.11 -26.73 -5.58
C ALA A 219 18.42 -26.24 -4.94
N PRO A 220 19.09 -25.23 -5.50
CA PRO A 220 20.23 -24.59 -4.85
C PRO A 220 19.81 -23.99 -3.49
N PRO A 221 20.76 -23.85 -2.54
CA PRO A 221 20.47 -23.30 -1.23
C PRO A 221 20.04 -21.82 -1.32
N GLY A 222 19.27 -21.39 -0.31
CA GLY A 222 18.83 -20.01 -0.16
C GLY A 222 17.67 -19.64 -1.09
N VAL A 223 17.54 -18.35 -1.34
CA VAL A 223 16.41 -17.77 -2.13
C VAL A 223 16.46 -18.15 -3.61
N LYS A 224 17.65 -18.47 -4.13
CA LYS A 224 17.85 -18.89 -5.51
C LYS A 224 17.29 -20.28 -5.84
N GLY A 225 16.89 -21.05 -4.83
CA GLY A 225 16.26 -22.37 -4.99
C GLY A 225 14.74 -22.34 -4.99
N ILE A 226 14.12 -21.18 -4.84
CA ILE A 226 12.68 -21.05 -4.70
C ILE A 226 12.00 -21.03 -6.08
N SER A 227 11.01 -21.90 -6.25
CA SER A 227 10.14 -21.98 -7.44
C SER A 227 8.71 -21.57 -7.07
N LEU A 228 7.92 -21.19 -8.07
CA LEU A 228 6.54 -20.74 -7.91
C LEU A 228 5.57 -21.74 -8.54
N PHE A 229 4.49 -22.06 -7.84
CA PHE A 229 3.49 -23.03 -8.26
C PHE A 229 2.07 -22.46 -8.16
N ILE A 230 1.26 -22.74 -9.18
CA ILE A 230 -0.19 -22.65 -9.12
C ILE A 230 -0.71 -23.89 -8.40
N VAL A 231 -1.43 -23.72 -7.29
CA VAL A 231 -2.05 -24.79 -6.52
C VAL A 231 -3.53 -24.44 -6.30
N PRO A 232 -4.46 -24.97 -7.10
CA PRO A 232 -5.89 -24.65 -6.93
C PRO A 232 -6.50 -25.45 -5.78
N LYS A 233 -7.53 -24.88 -5.12
CA LYS A 233 -8.33 -25.55 -4.09
C LYS A 233 -9.12 -26.72 -4.67
N PHE A 234 -9.69 -26.54 -5.86
CA PHE A 234 -10.27 -27.59 -6.69
C PHE A 234 -9.48 -27.70 -7.99
N LEU A 235 -9.17 -28.91 -8.42
CA LEU A 235 -8.53 -29.13 -9.72
C LEU A 235 -9.41 -28.55 -10.82
N VAL A 236 -8.80 -28.10 -11.89
CA VAL A 236 -9.50 -27.50 -13.03
C VAL A 236 -9.29 -28.39 -14.24
N ASN A 237 -10.37 -28.77 -14.90
CA ASN A 237 -10.34 -29.56 -16.13
C ASN A 237 -9.88 -28.71 -17.33
N ALA A 238 -9.56 -29.36 -18.45
CA ALA A 238 -9.09 -28.66 -19.65
C ALA A 238 -10.13 -27.68 -20.24
N ASP A 239 -11.43 -27.91 -19.98
CA ASP A 239 -12.53 -27.04 -20.38
C ASP A 239 -12.84 -25.91 -19.39
N GLY A 240 -12.02 -25.75 -18.34
CA GLY A 240 -12.20 -24.73 -17.29
C GLY A 240 -13.26 -25.07 -16.23
N SER A 241 -13.89 -26.24 -16.30
CA SER A 241 -14.81 -26.73 -15.26
C SER A 241 -14.07 -27.22 -14.02
N LEU A 242 -14.75 -27.25 -12.86
CA LEU A 242 -14.17 -27.74 -11.63
C LEU A 242 -14.05 -29.27 -11.65
N GLY A 243 -12.85 -29.74 -11.30
CA GLY A 243 -12.55 -31.13 -11.01
C GLY A 243 -12.71 -31.47 -9.52
N PRO A 244 -12.11 -32.58 -9.06
CA PRO A 244 -12.14 -32.97 -7.65
C PRO A 244 -11.40 -31.96 -6.77
N ARG A 245 -11.71 -31.95 -5.46
CA ARG A 245 -10.99 -31.18 -4.46
C ARG A 245 -9.52 -31.61 -4.43
N ASN A 246 -8.65 -30.63 -4.48
CA ASN A 246 -7.21 -30.86 -4.31
C ASN A 246 -6.89 -31.11 -2.83
N ASP A 247 -5.73 -31.72 -2.57
CA ASP A 247 -5.24 -31.98 -1.20
C ASP A 247 -4.66 -30.69 -0.57
N VAL A 248 -5.54 -29.68 -0.47
CA VAL A 248 -5.30 -28.40 0.22
C VAL A 248 -6.30 -28.32 1.36
N ILE A 249 -5.79 -28.39 2.59
CA ILE A 249 -6.60 -28.48 3.81
C ILE A 249 -6.52 -27.16 4.56
N LEU A 250 -7.69 -26.57 4.86
CA LEU A 250 -7.77 -25.47 5.83
C LEU A 250 -7.56 -26.06 7.23
N ALA A 251 -6.41 -25.79 7.84
CA ALA A 251 -6.08 -26.29 9.18
C ALA A 251 -6.65 -25.40 10.30
N GLY A 252 -6.98 -24.14 9.99
CA GLY A 252 -7.58 -23.21 10.94
C GLY A 252 -7.51 -21.76 10.46
N LEU A 253 -8.12 -20.88 11.25
CA LEU A 253 -8.11 -19.43 11.07
C LEU A 253 -7.32 -18.77 12.20
N PHE A 254 -6.64 -17.68 11.87
CA PHE A 254 -6.02 -16.80 12.87
C PHE A 254 -6.99 -15.70 13.27
N HIS A 255 -7.15 -15.50 14.59
CA HIS A 255 -7.90 -14.39 15.18
C HIS A 255 -6.98 -13.17 15.31
N LYS A 256 -7.40 -12.06 14.71
CA LYS A 256 -6.52 -10.90 14.50
C LYS A 256 -6.95 -9.71 15.36
N MET A 257 -5.99 -8.81 15.62
CA MET A 257 -6.23 -7.51 16.24
C MET A 257 -7.14 -6.61 15.38
N GLY A 258 -6.91 -6.60 14.08
CA GLY A 258 -7.64 -5.85 13.06
C GLY A 258 -7.69 -6.60 11.73
N TYR A 259 -8.21 -5.98 10.64
CA TYR A 259 -8.46 -6.66 9.37
C TYR A 259 -9.32 -7.91 9.53
N ARG A 260 -10.21 -7.91 10.50
CA ARG A 260 -10.93 -9.12 10.93
C ARG A 260 -11.87 -9.66 9.84
N GLY A 261 -12.41 -8.77 9.00
CA GLY A 261 -13.28 -9.17 7.87
C GLY A 261 -12.60 -10.01 6.80
N THR A 262 -11.25 -10.03 6.73
CA THR A 262 -10.49 -10.90 5.82
C THR A 262 -10.08 -12.18 6.54
N THR A 263 -10.30 -13.35 5.94
CA THR A 263 -9.76 -14.61 6.47
C THR A 263 -8.23 -14.59 6.50
N SER A 264 -7.64 -15.12 7.55
CA SER A 264 -6.19 -15.38 7.65
C SER A 264 -6.02 -16.83 8.02
N THR A 265 -5.53 -17.63 7.08
CA THR A 265 -5.62 -19.08 7.13
C THR A 265 -4.28 -19.75 7.42
N ALA A 266 -4.34 -20.92 8.09
CA ALA A 266 -3.31 -21.94 8.06
C ALA A 266 -3.73 -23.00 7.03
N LEU A 267 -2.87 -23.23 6.03
CA LEU A 267 -3.11 -24.18 4.95
C LEU A 267 -2.08 -25.29 4.97
N ASN A 268 -2.55 -26.54 4.94
CA ASN A 268 -1.73 -27.71 4.72
C ASN A 268 -1.86 -28.19 3.28
N PHE A 269 -0.73 -28.38 2.66
CA PHE A 269 -0.62 -28.89 1.28
C PHE A 269 -0.06 -30.32 1.33
N GLY A 270 -0.78 -31.28 0.77
CA GLY A 270 -0.30 -32.64 0.59
C GLY A 270 -0.24 -33.50 1.84
N ASP A 271 -1.13 -33.30 2.81
CA ASP A 271 -1.23 -34.17 4.00
C ASP A 271 -1.55 -35.63 3.63
N ASN A 272 -2.34 -35.83 2.53
CA ASN A 272 -2.66 -37.15 1.98
C ASN A 272 -1.71 -37.56 0.84
N GLY A 273 -0.69 -36.76 0.53
CA GLY A 273 0.27 -37.01 -0.55
C GLY A 273 -0.25 -36.76 -1.98
N ALA A 274 -1.42 -36.12 -2.11
CA ALA A 274 -2.12 -35.97 -3.39
C ALA A 274 -2.23 -34.50 -3.89
N CYS A 275 -1.56 -33.53 -3.24
CA CYS A 275 -1.66 -32.13 -3.62
C CYS A 275 -0.96 -31.85 -4.96
N VAL A 276 -1.76 -31.45 -5.95
CA VAL A 276 -1.29 -31.16 -7.31
C VAL A 276 -0.99 -29.67 -7.43
N GLY A 277 0.21 -29.36 -7.95
CA GLY A 277 0.62 -28.01 -8.31
C GLY A 277 1.26 -27.95 -9.71
N TYR A 278 1.25 -26.76 -10.30
CA TYR A 278 1.78 -26.51 -11.65
C TYR A 278 2.86 -25.43 -11.57
N LEU A 279 4.06 -25.75 -12.07
CA LEU A 279 5.18 -24.80 -12.08
C LEU A 279 4.87 -23.58 -12.96
N VAL A 280 5.09 -22.38 -12.44
CA VAL A 280 4.99 -21.14 -13.20
C VAL A 280 6.35 -20.72 -13.71
N GLY A 281 6.46 -20.51 -15.01
CA GLY A 281 7.70 -20.08 -15.66
C GLY A 281 8.85 -21.11 -15.50
N LYS A 282 10.03 -20.63 -15.09
CA LYS A 282 11.25 -21.47 -14.98
C LYS A 282 11.49 -21.92 -13.54
N PRO A 283 12.04 -23.13 -13.31
CA PRO A 283 12.53 -23.54 -11.99
C PRO A 283 13.47 -22.51 -11.38
N HIS A 284 13.42 -22.37 -10.06
CA HIS A 284 14.33 -21.50 -9.28
C HIS A 284 14.20 -19.99 -9.54
N HIS A 285 13.16 -19.55 -10.26
CA HIS A 285 12.88 -18.13 -10.52
C HIS A 285 11.64 -17.64 -9.74
N GLY A 286 11.06 -18.46 -8.88
CA GLY A 286 9.78 -18.17 -8.23
C GLY A 286 9.78 -16.89 -7.40
N LEU A 287 10.87 -16.59 -6.69
CA LEU A 287 10.97 -15.35 -5.92
C LEU A 287 11.10 -14.12 -6.84
N ALA A 288 11.82 -14.22 -7.95
CA ALA A 288 11.94 -13.13 -8.92
C ALA A 288 10.57 -12.78 -9.54
N TYR A 289 9.77 -13.79 -9.90
CA TYR A 289 8.41 -13.58 -10.39
C TYR A 289 7.50 -12.96 -9.33
N MET A 290 7.59 -13.47 -8.10
CA MET A 290 6.81 -12.96 -6.98
C MET A 290 7.15 -11.49 -6.66
N PHE A 291 8.40 -11.04 -6.87
CA PHE A 291 8.77 -9.64 -6.64
C PHE A 291 8.00 -8.66 -7.52
N GLN A 292 7.64 -9.02 -8.74
CA GLN A 292 6.80 -8.17 -9.59
C GLN A 292 5.44 -7.91 -8.91
N MET A 293 4.75 -8.98 -8.50
CA MET A 293 3.49 -8.87 -7.76
C MET A 293 3.67 -8.17 -6.41
N MET A 294 4.76 -8.46 -5.69
CA MET A 294 5.03 -7.83 -4.39
C MET A 294 5.23 -6.31 -4.49
N ASN A 295 5.77 -5.79 -5.58
CA ASN A 295 5.89 -4.36 -5.76
C ASN A 295 4.52 -3.69 -5.93
N GLU A 296 3.62 -4.29 -6.71
CA GLU A 296 2.22 -3.85 -6.82
C GLU A 296 1.50 -3.96 -5.46
N ALA A 297 1.66 -5.09 -4.77
CA ALA A 297 1.09 -5.31 -3.44
C ALA A 297 1.61 -4.29 -2.40
N ARG A 298 2.89 -3.93 -2.45
CA ARG A 298 3.49 -2.92 -1.56
C ARG A 298 2.85 -1.54 -1.75
N ILE A 299 2.58 -1.14 -2.98
CA ILE A 299 1.87 0.11 -3.28
C ILE A 299 0.45 0.04 -2.72
N GLY A 300 -0.28 -1.03 -2.99
CA GLY A 300 -1.65 -1.23 -2.51
C GLY A 300 -1.76 -1.31 -0.98
N VAL A 301 -0.79 -1.91 -0.28
CA VAL A 301 -0.72 -1.94 1.19
C VAL A 301 -0.43 -0.54 1.74
N GLY A 302 0.50 0.21 1.12
CA GLY A 302 0.75 1.60 1.46
C GLY A 302 -0.52 2.45 1.33
N MET A 303 -1.25 2.29 0.21
CA MET A 303 -2.55 2.97 -0.01
C MET A 303 -3.60 2.54 1.02
N GLY A 304 -3.68 1.27 1.41
CA GLY A 304 -4.56 0.81 2.48
C GLY A 304 -4.26 1.50 3.81
N ALA A 305 -2.97 1.66 4.15
CA ALA A 305 -2.57 2.42 5.34
C ALA A 305 -2.98 3.90 5.25
N VAL A 306 -2.81 4.52 4.08
CA VAL A 306 -3.25 5.88 3.81
C VAL A 306 -4.75 6.01 4.01
N MET A 307 -5.55 5.12 3.42
CA MET A 307 -7.01 5.22 3.45
C MET A 307 -7.58 5.03 4.87
N LEU A 308 -7.01 4.12 5.65
CA LEU A 308 -7.36 3.98 7.07
C LEU A 308 -7.01 5.23 7.90
N GLY A 309 -5.83 5.81 7.66
CA GLY A 309 -5.44 7.09 8.26
C GLY A 309 -6.34 8.24 7.84
N TYR A 310 -6.70 8.28 6.55
CA TYR A 310 -7.53 9.32 5.96
C TYR A 310 -8.97 9.29 6.53
N ALA A 311 -9.58 8.10 6.60
CA ALA A 311 -10.89 7.93 7.21
C ALA A 311 -10.88 8.36 8.69
N GLY A 312 -9.84 8.01 9.45
CA GLY A 312 -9.64 8.46 10.82
C GLY A 312 -9.51 9.98 10.94
N TYR A 313 -8.74 10.60 10.02
CA TYR A 313 -8.59 12.06 9.97
C TYR A 313 -9.92 12.78 9.71
N LEU A 314 -10.66 12.37 8.67
CA LEU A 314 -11.94 13.02 8.34
C LEU A 314 -12.96 12.85 9.47
N TYR A 315 -13.03 11.67 10.07
CA TYR A 315 -13.94 11.43 11.19
C TYR A 315 -13.59 12.29 12.40
N SER A 316 -12.32 12.35 12.78
CA SER A 316 -11.87 13.17 13.92
C SER A 316 -11.99 14.67 13.65
N LEU A 317 -11.85 15.11 12.40
CA LEU A 317 -12.07 16.50 11.98
C LEU A 317 -13.53 16.92 12.17
N GLU A 318 -14.48 16.09 11.73
CA GLU A 318 -15.90 16.37 11.89
C GLU A 318 -16.30 16.38 13.37
N TYR A 319 -15.87 15.36 14.12
CA TYR A 319 -16.06 15.33 15.56
C TYR A 319 -15.51 16.58 16.26
N ALA A 320 -14.33 17.06 15.87
CA ALA A 320 -13.71 18.22 16.47
C ALA A 320 -14.46 19.54 16.16
N ARG A 321 -15.14 19.62 15.03
CA ARG A 321 -16.00 20.75 14.65
C ARG A 321 -17.27 20.83 15.47
N GLU A 322 -17.84 19.69 15.80
CA GLU A 322 -19.16 19.60 16.48
C GLU A 322 -19.05 19.52 18.00
N ARG A 323 -17.98 18.94 18.55
CA ARG A 323 -17.82 18.65 19.98
C ARG A 323 -17.49 19.93 20.78
N PRO A 324 -18.37 20.48 21.62
CA PRO A 324 -18.02 21.56 22.52
C PRO A 324 -17.33 21.03 23.78
N GLN A 325 -16.20 21.63 24.16
CA GLN A 325 -15.51 21.30 25.41
C GLN A 325 -14.55 22.42 25.83
N GLY A 326 -14.69 22.88 27.07
CA GLY A 326 -13.81 23.89 27.64
C GLY A 326 -13.93 25.29 27.00
N ARG A 327 -12.98 26.15 27.30
CA ARG A 327 -12.85 27.51 26.79
C ARG A 327 -11.42 27.77 26.37
N LEU A 328 -11.21 28.80 25.56
CA LEU A 328 -9.85 29.21 25.19
C LEU A 328 -9.08 29.72 26.41
N PRO A 329 -7.73 29.61 26.42
CA PRO A 329 -6.92 30.02 27.60
C PRO A 329 -7.08 31.48 28.04
N ASP A 330 -7.45 32.35 27.11
CA ASP A 330 -7.75 33.77 27.36
C ASP A 330 -9.19 34.03 27.85
N GLY A 331 -10.09 33.05 27.69
CA GLY A 331 -11.50 33.10 28.12
C GLY A 331 -11.66 32.71 29.58
N LYS A 332 -11.49 33.66 30.50
CA LYS A 332 -11.52 33.43 31.97
C LYS A 332 -12.92 33.40 32.58
N ASP A 333 -13.96 33.78 31.84
CA ASP A 333 -15.33 33.77 32.33
C ASP A 333 -15.90 32.33 32.35
N PRO A 334 -16.12 31.72 33.53
CA PRO A 334 -16.68 30.39 33.65
C PRO A 334 -18.14 30.28 33.20
N SER A 335 -18.85 31.40 33.05
CA SER A 335 -20.24 31.46 32.57
C SER A 335 -20.33 31.49 31.03
N ALA A 336 -19.24 31.79 30.33
CA ALA A 336 -19.22 31.81 28.88
C ALA A 336 -19.48 30.40 28.32
N PRO A 337 -20.11 30.24 27.14
CA PRO A 337 -20.36 28.95 26.55
C PRO A 337 -19.05 28.21 26.18
N GLN A 338 -19.11 26.89 26.19
CA GLN A 338 -17.99 26.04 25.68
C GLN A 338 -17.78 26.31 24.20
N VAL A 339 -16.54 26.09 23.73
CA VAL A 339 -16.17 26.18 22.30
C VAL A 339 -16.01 24.81 21.69
N ALA A 340 -16.22 24.68 20.37
CA ALA A 340 -15.88 23.47 19.64
C ALA A 340 -14.38 23.15 19.81
N ILE A 341 -14.03 21.88 20.03
CA ILE A 341 -12.65 21.51 20.38
C ILE A 341 -11.63 21.82 19.28
N ILE A 342 -12.06 21.94 18.02
CA ILE A 342 -11.20 22.39 16.90
C ILE A 342 -10.60 23.80 17.16
N ARG A 343 -11.16 24.59 18.08
CA ARG A 343 -10.62 25.91 18.43
C ARG A 343 -9.41 25.84 19.35
N HIS A 344 -9.17 24.71 20.03
CA HIS A 344 -8.01 24.53 20.90
C HIS A 344 -6.76 24.28 20.08
N ALA A 345 -5.66 24.94 20.44
CA ALA A 345 -4.40 24.89 19.67
C ALA A 345 -3.83 23.46 19.53
N ASP A 346 -3.90 22.64 20.59
CA ASP A 346 -3.39 21.28 20.55
C ASP A 346 -4.25 20.36 19.67
N VAL A 347 -5.57 20.53 19.67
CA VAL A 347 -6.46 19.81 18.74
C VAL A 347 -6.15 20.18 17.28
N ARG A 348 -5.91 21.48 17.01
CA ARG A 348 -5.47 21.92 15.68
C ARG A 348 -4.13 21.32 15.28
N ARG A 349 -3.18 21.23 16.21
CA ARG A 349 -1.89 20.57 15.96
C ARG A 349 -2.11 19.10 15.56
N MET A 350 -2.91 18.34 16.31
CA MET A 350 -3.21 16.94 16.01
C MET A 350 -3.91 16.76 14.66
N LEU A 351 -4.88 17.61 14.33
CA LEU A 351 -5.57 17.58 13.04
C LEU A 351 -4.64 17.94 11.89
N LEU A 352 -3.77 18.93 12.07
CA LEU A 352 -2.81 19.35 11.04
C LEU A 352 -1.74 18.29 10.81
N THR A 353 -1.28 17.61 11.87
CA THR A 353 -0.38 16.45 11.77
C THR A 353 -1.02 15.34 10.95
N GLN A 354 -2.27 14.96 11.27
CA GLN A 354 -3.00 13.93 10.51
C GLN A 354 -3.11 14.33 9.03
N LYS A 355 -3.58 15.55 8.75
CA LYS A 355 -3.69 16.07 7.38
C LYS A 355 -2.37 15.98 6.63
N ALA A 356 -1.28 16.43 7.25
CA ALA A 356 0.04 16.43 6.64
C ALA A 356 0.53 15.00 6.32
N TYR A 357 0.25 14.04 7.19
CA TYR A 357 0.64 12.64 6.97
C TYR A 357 -0.21 11.96 5.90
N VAL A 358 -1.54 12.03 6.03
CA VAL A 358 -2.42 11.27 5.14
C VAL A 358 -2.48 11.83 3.73
N GLU A 359 -2.51 13.17 3.55
CA GLU A 359 -2.57 13.78 2.21
C GLU A 359 -1.20 13.71 1.51
N GLY A 360 -0.08 13.87 2.24
CA GLY A 360 1.25 13.69 1.66
C GLY A 360 1.52 12.24 1.24
N ALA A 361 1.07 11.27 2.04
CA ALA A 361 1.17 9.85 1.70
C ALA A 361 0.23 9.44 0.55
N PHE A 362 -0.96 10.05 0.48
CA PHE A 362 -1.91 9.81 -0.60
C PHE A 362 -1.36 10.27 -1.95
N ASP A 363 -0.82 11.48 -2.01
CA ASP A 363 -0.15 11.98 -3.20
C ASP A 363 1.03 11.07 -3.62
N LEU A 364 1.87 10.63 -2.67
CA LEU A 364 2.97 9.70 -2.98
C LEU A 364 2.46 8.38 -3.56
N GLY A 365 1.38 7.81 -3.01
CA GLY A 365 0.78 6.57 -3.52
C GLY A 365 0.24 6.71 -4.95
N LEU A 366 -0.46 7.79 -5.23
CA LEU A 366 -0.94 8.12 -6.57
C LEU A 366 0.21 8.43 -7.53
N TYR A 367 1.25 9.13 -7.08
CA TYR A 367 2.45 9.36 -7.88
C TYR A 367 3.17 8.07 -8.26
N ALA A 368 3.25 7.09 -7.35
CA ALA A 368 3.79 5.77 -7.67
C ALA A 368 2.97 5.04 -8.74
N ALA A 369 1.64 5.13 -8.68
CA ALA A 369 0.77 4.59 -9.71
C ALA A 369 0.96 5.31 -11.06
N ARG A 370 1.16 6.64 -11.05
CA ARG A 370 1.50 7.42 -12.27
C ARG A 370 2.84 6.99 -12.86
N LEU A 371 3.86 6.77 -12.03
CA LEU A 371 5.17 6.28 -12.49
C LEU A 371 5.06 4.88 -13.13
N PHE A 372 4.15 4.03 -12.62
CA PHE A 372 3.88 2.74 -13.25
C PHE A 372 3.32 2.95 -14.66
N ASP A 373 2.30 3.79 -14.85
CA ASP A 373 1.78 4.12 -16.17
C ASP A 373 2.86 4.72 -17.09
N ASP A 374 3.69 5.62 -16.56
CA ASP A 374 4.80 6.23 -17.31
C ASP A 374 5.82 5.16 -17.75
N SER A 375 6.15 4.21 -16.91
CA SER A 375 7.09 3.12 -17.23
C SER A 375 6.60 2.16 -18.31
N GLN A 376 5.27 2.10 -18.52
CA GLN A 376 4.66 1.20 -19.50
C GLN A 376 4.28 1.90 -20.81
N THR A 377 3.97 3.21 -20.78
CA THR A 377 3.25 3.86 -21.88
C THR A 377 3.90 5.12 -22.45
N LEU A 378 5.02 5.60 -21.88
CA LEU A 378 5.82 6.65 -22.53
C LEU A 378 6.43 6.13 -23.83
N GLU A 379 6.56 6.98 -24.84
CA GLU A 379 7.11 6.60 -26.14
C GLU A 379 8.63 6.37 -26.09
N ASP A 380 9.33 7.21 -25.35
CA ASP A 380 10.79 7.17 -25.21
C ASP A 380 11.25 6.08 -24.22
N ASP A 381 12.09 5.16 -24.70
CA ASP A 381 12.60 4.03 -23.91
C ASP A 381 13.42 4.48 -22.68
N GLU A 382 14.16 5.58 -22.79
CA GLU A 382 14.95 6.11 -21.67
C GLU A 382 14.04 6.69 -20.59
N GLN A 383 13.00 7.41 -20.98
CA GLN A 383 12.01 7.94 -20.04
C GLN A 383 11.25 6.80 -19.34
N ARG A 384 10.89 5.71 -20.07
CA ARG A 384 10.30 4.51 -19.44
C ARG A 384 11.24 3.89 -18.39
N ARG A 385 12.52 3.74 -18.72
CA ARG A 385 13.52 3.22 -17.77
C ARG A 385 13.67 4.13 -16.55
N GLN A 386 13.72 5.44 -16.76
CA GLN A 386 13.79 6.41 -15.66
C GLN A 386 12.57 6.31 -14.75
N ALA A 387 11.35 6.24 -15.30
CA ALA A 387 10.14 6.06 -14.51
C ALA A 387 10.17 4.75 -13.71
N HIS A 388 10.64 3.66 -14.32
CA HIS A 388 10.79 2.37 -13.66
C HIS A 388 11.82 2.42 -12.52
N ASP A 389 13.00 3.00 -12.75
CA ASP A 389 14.07 3.10 -11.74
C ASP A 389 13.63 3.95 -10.55
N LEU A 390 12.88 5.03 -10.80
CA LEU A 390 12.35 5.87 -9.74
C LEU A 390 11.24 5.15 -8.96
N LEU A 391 10.31 4.48 -9.63
CA LEU A 391 9.26 3.68 -8.99
C LEU A 391 9.87 2.60 -8.10
N ASP A 392 10.88 1.91 -8.61
CA ASP A 392 11.55 0.83 -7.89
C ASP A 392 12.26 1.35 -6.62
N LEU A 393 12.91 2.51 -6.70
CA LEU A 393 13.49 3.20 -5.53
C LEU A 393 12.42 3.59 -4.50
N LEU A 394 11.27 4.12 -4.95
CA LEU A 394 10.23 4.63 -4.07
C LEU A 394 9.37 3.53 -3.43
N THR A 395 9.32 2.32 -3.99
CA THR A 395 8.44 1.24 -3.54
C THR A 395 8.55 0.91 -2.03
N PRO A 396 9.76 0.78 -1.42
CA PRO A 396 9.88 0.57 0.02
C PRO A 396 9.30 1.74 0.84
N ILE A 397 9.40 2.95 0.32
CA ILE A 397 8.91 4.17 0.99
C ILE A 397 7.40 4.25 0.89
N VAL A 398 6.84 4.04 -0.31
CA VAL A 398 5.38 4.02 -0.56
C VAL A 398 4.68 3.02 0.34
N LYS A 399 5.30 1.88 0.64
CA LYS A 399 4.76 0.89 1.58
C LYS A 399 4.95 1.30 3.03
N SER A 400 6.17 1.65 3.43
CA SER A 400 6.54 1.70 4.84
C SER A 400 6.23 3.03 5.51
N TRP A 401 6.49 4.15 4.84
CA TRP A 401 6.24 5.45 5.44
C TRP A 401 4.75 5.66 5.78
N PRO A 402 3.78 5.39 4.88
CA PRO A 402 2.38 5.45 5.23
C PRO A 402 1.98 4.47 6.33
N SER A 403 2.51 3.26 6.30
CA SER A 403 2.24 2.23 7.32
C SER A 403 2.62 2.69 8.74
N GLU A 404 3.63 3.55 8.89
CA GLU A 404 4.02 4.12 10.17
C GLU A 404 3.24 5.41 10.47
N PHE A 405 3.26 6.38 9.55
CA PHE A 405 2.76 7.74 9.84
C PHE A 405 1.25 7.87 9.71
N CYS A 406 0.59 7.09 8.85
CA CYS A 406 -0.87 7.04 8.84
C CYS A 406 -1.43 6.23 10.03
N LEU A 407 -0.68 5.29 10.58
CA LEU A 407 -1.00 4.67 11.87
C LEU A 407 -0.93 5.69 13.01
N LYS A 408 0.11 6.55 13.04
CA LYS A 408 0.17 7.69 13.99
C LYS A 408 -0.98 8.67 13.80
N ALA A 409 -1.44 8.87 12.57
CA ALA A 409 -2.65 9.66 12.32
C ALA A 409 -3.89 9.03 12.97
N ASN A 410 -4.06 7.70 12.91
CA ASN A 410 -5.15 7.00 13.59
C ASN A 410 -5.03 7.12 15.13
N GLU A 411 -3.82 7.06 15.71
CA GLU A 411 -3.60 7.30 17.14
C GLU A 411 -4.08 8.70 17.54
N LEU A 412 -3.74 9.72 16.75
CA LEU A 412 -4.19 11.10 16.99
C LEU A 412 -5.70 11.27 16.81
N ALA A 413 -6.33 10.52 15.91
CA ALA A 413 -7.79 10.50 15.78
C ALA A 413 -8.47 10.00 17.08
N ILE A 414 -7.96 8.91 17.66
CA ILE A 414 -8.41 8.42 18.97
C ILE A 414 -8.22 9.50 20.05
N GLN A 415 -7.05 10.14 20.08
CA GLN A 415 -6.72 11.17 21.06
C GLN A 415 -7.66 12.37 20.97
N ILE A 416 -8.04 12.83 19.76
CA ILE A 416 -8.97 13.93 19.55
C ILE A 416 -10.37 13.60 20.09
N LEU A 417 -10.84 12.38 19.91
CA LEU A 417 -12.12 11.93 20.43
C LEU A 417 -12.10 11.72 21.96
N GLY A 418 -10.92 11.63 22.58
CA GLY A 418 -10.76 11.37 24.02
C GLY A 418 -11.39 10.04 24.42
N GLY A 419 -12.16 9.99 25.51
CA GLY A 419 -12.81 8.77 25.97
C GLY A 419 -13.71 8.09 24.92
N HIS A 420 -14.37 8.87 24.06
CA HIS A 420 -15.16 8.33 22.94
C HIS A 420 -14.28 7.57 21.95
N GLY A 421 -13.06 8.04 21.64
CA GLY A 421 -12.15 7.37 20.72
C GLY A 421 -11.64 6.01 21.23
N TYR A 422 -11.76 5.76 22.53
CA TYR A 422 -11.35 4.51 23.16
C TYR A 422 -12.46 3.46 23.24
N THR A 423 -13.68 3.85 22.84
CA THR A 423 -14.85 2.97 22.87
C THR A 423 -15.20 2.46 21.48
N ARG A 424 -15.81 1.26 21.42
CA ARG A 424 -16.17 0.61 20.17
C ARG A 424 -17.38 1.22 19.46
N GLU A 425 -18.06 2.19 20.08
CA GLU A 425 -19.17 2.95 19.48
C GLU A 425 -18.71 3.90 18.38
N TYR A 426 -17.40 4.22 18.35
CA TYR A 426 -16.76 5.12 17.37
C TYR A 426 -15.78 4.35 16.50
N PRO A 427 -15.68 4.62 15.19
CA PRO A 427 -14.90 3.79 14.25
C PRO A 427 -13.39 3.98 14.34
N VAL A 428 -12.89 5.01 15.01
CA VAL A 428 -11.47 5.38 15.00
C VAL A 428 -10.57 4.32 15.66
N GLU A 429 -11.08 3.57 16.64
CA GLU A 429 -10.34 2.49 17.27
C GLU A 429 -10.16 1.30 16.31
N GLN A 430 -11.18 1.00 15.48
CA GLN A 430 -11.09 -0.03 14.45
C GLN A 430 -10.07 0.37 13.38
N TYR A 431 -10.09 1.61 12.90
CA TYR A 431 -9.10 2.10 11.92
C TYR A 431 -7.67 1.96 12.45
N TYR A 432 -7.43 2.26 13.73
CA TYR A 432 -6.13 2.06 14.35
C TYR A 432 -5.72 0.58 14.39
N ARG A 433 -6.62 -0.32 14.81
CA ARG A 433 -6.36 -1.76 14.87
C ARG A 433 -6.10 -2.35 13.50
N ASP A 434 -6.89 -1.96 12.51
CA ASP A 434 -6.70 -2.38 11.12
C ASP A 434 -5.36 -1.88 10.58
N ASN A 435 -5.04 -0.61 10.77
CA ASN A 435 -3.81 -0.03 10.27
C ASN A 435 -2.54 -0.60 10.94
N ARG A 436 -2.65 -1.17 12.16
CA ARG A 436 -1.51 -1.74 12.88
C ARG A 436 -0.89 -2.95 12.17
N LEU A 437 -1.63 -3.62 11.28
CA LEU A 437 -1.11 -4.71 10.45
C LEU A 437 -0.10 -4.20 9.40
N ASN A 438 -0.33 -3.03 8.84
CA ASN A 438 0.43 -2.52 7.69
C ASN A 438 1.95 -2.40 7.92
N PRO A 439 2.48 -2.05 9.11
CA PRO A 439 3.92 -2.13 9.40
C PRO A 439 4.51 -3.54 9.38
N ILE A 440 3.69 -4.59 9.41
CA ILE A 440 4.11 -5.99 9.61
C ILE A 440 4.09 -6.78 8.31
N HIS A 441 2.95 -6.82 7.58
CA HIS A 441 2.77 -7.67 6.40
C HIS A 441 3.41 -7.06 5.14
N GLU A 442 3.55 -7.88 4.08
CA GLU A 442 4.20 -7.52 2.81
C GLU A 442 5.62 -6.93 2.99
N GLY A 443 6.35 -7.49 3.94
CA GLY A 443 7.66 -7.01 4.41
C GLY A 443 7.54 -5.99 5.55
N THR A 444 8.12 -6.36 6.70
CA THR A 444 8.21 -5.45 7.86
C THR A 444 9.00 -4.19 7.53
N HIS A 445 8.91 -3.15 8.38
CA HIS A 445 9.75 -1.96 8.25
C HIS A 445 11.24 -2.30 8.12
N GLY A 446 11.73 -3.27 8.92
CA GLY A 446 13.12 -3.73 8.84
C GLY A 446 13.46 -4.32 7.46
N ILE A 447 12.58 -5.12 6.87
CA ILE A 447 12.78 -5.68 5.52
C ILE A 447 12.77 -4.56 4.47
N GLN A 448 11.86 -3.60 4.57
CA GLN A 448 11.79 -2.48 3.62
C GLN A 448 13.01 -1.56 3.75
N SER A 449 13.51 -1.35 4.97
CA SER A 449 14.69 -0.52 5.19
C SER A 449 15.98 -1.16 4.66
N LEU A 450 16.12 -2.47 4.85
CA LEU A 450 17.23 -3.25 4.25
C LEU A 450 17.13 -3.26 2.72
N ASP A 451 15.93 -3.37 2.17
CA ASP A 451 15.70 -3.31 0.72
C ASP A 451 16.06 -1.92 0.15
N LEU A 452 15.66 -0.84 0.82
CA LEU A 452 15.98 0.52 0.40
C LEU A 452 17.48 0.77 0.41
N LEU A 453 18.14 0.67 1.58
CA LEU A 453 19.52 1.03 1.76
C LEU A 453 20.49 0.00 1.14
N GLY A 454 20.22 -1.30 1.35
CA GLY A 454 21.10 -2.38 0.91
C GLY A 454 21.01 -2.68 -0.59
N ARG A 455 19.95 -2.24 -1.28
CA ARG A 455 19.75 -2.56 -2.69
C ARG A 455 19.29 -1.38 -3.54
N LYS A 456 18.14 -0.76 -3.23
CA LYS A 456 17.45 0.17 -4.13
C LYS A 456 18.24 1.45 -4.41
N VAL A 457 18.87 2.05 -3.39
CA VAL A 457 19.63 3.30 -3.57
C VAL A 457 20.88 3.12 -4.44
N GLY A 458 21.46 1.92 -4.46
CA GLY A 458 22.63 1.58 -5.29
C GLY A 458 22.28 0.97 -6.66
N GLN A 459 21.03 0.58 -6.89
CA GLN A 459 20.60 -0.13 -8.08
C GLN A 459 20.82 0.69 -9.35
N ASN A 460 21.23 0.05 -10.46
CA ASN A 460 21.56 0.71 -11.72
C ASN A 460 22.51 1.89 -11.54
N ASN A 461 23.57 1.68 -10.74
CA ASN A 461 24.54 2.71 -10.35
C ASN A 461 23.91 3.94 -9.71
N GLY A 462 22.80 3.77 -8.97
CA GLY A 462 22.08 4.83 -8.29
C GLY A 462 21.25 5.72 -9.24
N ALA A 463 20.79 5.19 -10.36
CA ALA A 463 20.00 5.96 -11.34
C ALA A 463 18.73 6.57 -10.73
N GLY A 464 17.93 5.76 -10.00
CA GLY A 464 16.71 6.24 -9.34
C GLY A 464 16.99 7.33 -8.32
N LEU A 465 18.07 7.19 -7.50
CA LEU A 465 18.46 8.19 -6.51
C LEU A 465 18.87 9.53 -7.16
N ARG A 466 19.67 9.46 -8.23
CA ARG A 466 20.05 10.68 -8.97
C ARG A 466 18.84 11.37 -9.58
N GLN A 467 17.90 10.60 -10.13
CA GLN A 467 16.66 11.14 -10.69
C GLN A 467 15.81 11.82 -9.61
N LEU A 468 15.59 11.16 -8.48
CA LEU A 468 14.86 11.73 -7.35
C LEU A 468 15.49 13.06 -6.89
N THR A 469 16.84 13.08 -6.74
CA THR A 469 17.55 14.30 -6.34
C THR A 469 17.32 15.44 -7.33
N ARG A 470 17.35 15.17 -8.63
CA ARG A 470 17.05 16.20 -9.67
C ARG A 470 15.62 16.71 -9.56
N LEU A 471 14.65 15.82 -9.38
CA LEU A 471 13.23 16.21 -9.24
C LEU A 471 13.00 17.09 -8.01
N ILE A 472 13.64 16.78 -6.88
CA ILE A 472 13.57 17.61 -5.68
C ILE A 472 14.20 19.00 -5.92
N GLN A 473 15.39 19.04 -6.54
CA GLN A 473 16.05 20.30 -6.90
C GLN A 473 15.22 21.14 -7.87
N ASP A 474 14.55 20.49 -8.82
CA ASP A 474 13.62 21.14 -9.75
C ASP A 474 12.43 21.77 -9.04
N ALA A 475 11.80 21.04 -8.13
CA ALA A 475 10.70 21.55 -7.31
C ALA A 475 11.17 22.76 -6.46
N CYS A 476 12.35 22.67 -5.86
CA CYS A 476 12.94 23.79 -5.10
C CYS A 476 13.17 25.03 -5.97
N ARG A 477 13.65 24.87 -7.21
CA ARG A 477 13.81 25.99 -8.15
C ARG A 477 12.47 26.60 -8.56
N ARG A 478 11.46 25.77 -8.86
CA ARG A 478 10.12 26.28 -9.20
C ARG A 478 9.47 27.02 -8.03
N ALA A 479 9.71 26.58 -6.80
CA ALA A 479 9.23 27.24 -5.60
C ALA A 479 9.80 28.67 -5.43
N GLU A 480 10.94 29.02 -6.03
CA GLU A 480 11.51 30.38 -5.99
C GLU A 480 10.60 31.43 -6.66
N ALA A 481 9.77 31.03 -7.62
CA ALA A 481 8.81 31.91 -8.25
C ALA A 481 7.67 32.34 -7.32
N HIS A 482 7.49 31.68 -6.17
CA HIS A 482 6.43 31.92 -5.21
C HIS A 482 7.02 32.45 -3.89
N PRO A 483 6.87 33.76 -3.56
CA PRO A 483 7.51 34.37 -2.38
C PRO A 483 7.21 33.65 -1.05
N SER A 484 6.02 33.08 -0.89
CA SER A 484 5.60 32.32 0.30
C SER A 484 6.35 31.00 0.46
N LEU A 485 6.87 30.40 -0.63
CA LEU A 485 7.55 29.12 -0.65
C LEU A 485 9.07 29.23 -0.53
N VAL A 486 9.65 30.42 -0.75
CA VAL A 486 11.12 30.62 -0.71
C VAL A 486 11.75 30.14 0.60
N ALA A 487 11.13 30.47 1.73
CA ALA A 487 11.62 30.03 3.03
C ALA A 487 11.28 28.54 3.31
N LEU A 488 10.16 28.06 2.79
CA LEU A 488 9.67 26.69 3.06
C LEU A 488 10.49 25.60 2.38
N ARG A 489 11.12 25.88 1.23
CA ARG A 489 11.97 24.90 0.54
C ARG A 489 13.29 24.62 1.26
N GLN A 490 13.81 25.57 2.04
CA GLN A 490 15.15 25.50 2.64
C GLN A 490 15.34 24.31 3.61
N PRO A 491 14.40 23.96 4.51
CA PRO A 491 14.53 22.75 5.33
C PRO A 491 14.69 21.47 4.49
N LEU A 492 13.94 21.36 3.40
CA LEU A 492 14.01 20.22 2.48
C LEU A 492 15.37 20.17 1.77
N GLU A 493 15.85 21.27 1.25
CA GLU A 493 17.18 21.36 0.60
C GLU A 493 18.31 20.91 1.54
N ARG A 494 18.29 21.40 2.79
CA ARG A 494 19.27 20.99 3.79
C ARG A 494 19.17 19.51 4.13
N LEU A 495 17.95 18.98 4.28
CA LEU A 495 17.74 17.57 4.55
C LEU A 495 18.29 16.70 3.42
N VAL A 496 17.94 17.01 2.17
CA VAL A 496 18.34 16.23 0.98
C VAL A 496 19.85 16.29 0.74
N ALA A 497 20.48 17.44 0.92
CA ALA A 497 21.93 17.57 0.81
C ALA A 497 22.64 16.65 1.81
N ARG A 498 22.27 16.72 3.08
CA ARG A 498 22.86 15.91 4.15
C ARG A 498 22.54 14.43 4.00
N LEU A 499 21.31 14.08 3.62
CA LEU A 499 20.90 12.69 3.33
C LEU A 499 21.73 12.10 2.18
N SER A 500 22.04 12.88 1.15
CA SER A 500 22.88 12.44 0.04
C SER A 500 24.30 12.10 0.50
N GLU A 501 24.91 12.93 1.36
CA GLU A 501 26.23 12.68 1.95
C GLU A 501 26.24 11.40 2.80
N VAL A 502 25.23 11.23 3.67
CA VAL A 502 25.05 10.04 4.50
C VAL A 502 24.87 8.79 3.64
N THR A 503 24.04 8.87 2.58
CA THR A 503 23.81 7.75 1.66
C THR A 503 25.11 7.29 1.01
N LEU A 504 25.91 8.22 0.48
CA LEU A 504 27.19 7.88 -0.15
C LEU A 504 28.16 7.26 0.85
N ALA A 505 28.20 7.75 2.07
CA ALA A 505 29.08 7.21 3.11
C ALA A 505 28.65 5.78 3.52
N LEU A 506 27.34 5.51 3.72
CA LEU A 506 26.83 4.18 4.03
C LEU A 506 27.04 3.18 2.87
N LEU A 507 26.84 3.61 1.63
CA LEU A 507 27.17 2.79 0.46
C LEU A 507 28.67 2.47 0.39
N GLY A 508 29.54 3.41 0.77
CA GLY A 508 30.98 3.19 0.91
C GLY A 508 31.31 2.09 1.91
N ASP A 509 30.66 2.09 3.09
CA ASP A 509 30.82 1.03 4.10
C ASP A 509 30.40 -0.34 3.55
N LEU A 510 29.27 -0.41 2.83
CA LEU A 510 28.81 -1.66 2.21
C LEU A 510 29.79 -2.18 1.15
N MET A 511 30.35 -1.30 0.32
CA MET A 511 31.34 -1.67 -0.70
C MET A 511 32.67 -2.16 -0.09
N GLN A 512 33.02 -1.69 1.11
CA GLN A 512 34.18 -2.15 1.87
C GLN A 512 33.91 -3.44 2.67
N GLY A 513 32.71 -4.03 2.55
CA GLY A 513 32.32 -5.26 3.26
C GLY A 513 31.85 -5.04 4.71
N GLN A 514 31.69 -3.80 5.16
CA GLN A 514 31.19 -3.45 6.50
C GLN A 514 29.65 -3.50 6.53
N VAL A 515 29.07 -4.60 6.05
CA VAL A 515 27.62 -4.73 5.78
C VAL A 515 26.79 -4.55 7.05
N ASN A 516 27.18 -5.23 8.15
CA ASN A 516 26.41 -5.17 9.39
C ASN A 516 26.38 -3.74 9.97
N GLN A 517 27.52 -3.03 9.92
CA GLN A 517 27.62 -1.64 10.41
C GLN A 517 26.81 -0.69 9.51
N GLY A 518 26.98 -0.79 8.18
CA GLY A 518 26.30 0.09 7.24
C GLY A 518 24.78 -0.06 7.26
N LEU A 519 24.26 -1.26 7.58
CA LEU A 519 22.82 -1.55 7.61
C LEU A 519 22.19 -1.51 9.02
N ALA A 520 22.98 -1.39 10.10
CA ALA A 520 22.49 -1.47 11.47
C ALA A 520 21.31 -0.52 11.76
N ASN A 521 21.40 0.71 11.27
CA ASN A 521 20.40 1.76 11.47
C ASN A 521 19.54 2.03 10.22
N SER A 522 19.36 1.04 9.34
CA SER A 522 18.60 1.20 8.09
C SER A 522 17.14 1.64 8.31
N ALA A 523 16.51 1.32 9.44
CA ALA A 523 15.17 1.78 9.78
C ALA A 523 15.10 3.31 9.98
N LEU A 524 16.11 3.92 10.60
CA LEU A 524 16.24 5.39 10.69
C LEU A 524 16.44 6.01 9.30
N TYR A 525 17.27 5.35 8.47
CA TYR A 525 17.47 5.78 7.09
C TYR A 525 16.17 5.80 6.28
N LEU A 526 15.37 4.72 6.37
CA LEU A 526 14.05 4.65 5.72
C LEU A 526 13.12 5.79 6.16
N LYS A 527 13.09 6.08 7.47
CA LYS A 527 12.28 7.18 8.02
C LYS A 527 12.71 8.52 7.44
N VAL A 528 14.00 8.85 7.50
CA VAL A 528 14.55 10.12 7.01
C VAL A 528 14.34 10.27 5.51
N PHE A 529 14.62 9.20 4.74
CA PHE A 529 14.42 9.20 3.31
C PHE A 529 12.94 9.41 2.94
N GLY A 530 12.05 8.74 3.66
CA GLY A 530 10.61 8.93 3.51
C GLY A 530 10.16 10.36 3.79
N HIS A 531 10.69 11.01 4.85
CA HIS A 531 10.39 12.42 5.13
C HIS A 531 10.89 13.35 4.02
N ALA A 532 12.05 13.08 3.43
CA ALA A 532 12.54 13.86 2.30
C ALA A 532 11.61 13.72 1.08
N VAL A 533 11.13 12.51 0.79
CA VAL A 533 10.19 12.25 -0.32
C VAL A 533 8.84 12.91 -0.07
N ILE A 534 8.25 12.77 1.12
CA ILE A 534 6.97 13.41 1.46
C ILE A 534 7.13 14.95 1.49
N GLY A 535 8.24 15.47 2.00
CA GLY A 535 8.54 16.91 1.95
C GLY A 535 8.60 17.45 0.53
N TRP A 536 9.19 16.70 -0.39
CA TRP A 536 9.14 17.02 -1.82
C TRP A 536 7.73 17.00 -2.38
N ARG A 537 6.95 15.97 -2.09
CA ARG A 537 5.56 15.90 -2.56
C ARG A 537 4.71 17.06 -2.01
N TRP A 538 4.92 17.44 -0.75
CA TRP A 538 4.28 18.63 -0.20
C TRP A 538 4.72 19.93 -0.88
N LEU A 539 5.97 20.05 -1.30
CA LEU A 539 6.44 21.23 -2.05
C LEU A 539 5.77 21.31 -3.43
N GLU A 540 5.60 20.16 -4.12
CA GLU A 540 4.85 20.08 -5.39
C GLU A 540 3.40 20.53 -5.21
N GLN A 541 2.70 20.00 -4.20
CA GLN A 541 1.33 20.41 -3.88
C GLN A 541 1.24 21.91 -3.53
N ALA A 542 2.21 22.43 -2.79
CA ALA A 542 2.26 23.85 -2.42
C ALA A 542 2.43 24.76 -3.64
N ILE A 543 3.28 24.39 -4.60
CA ILE A 543 3.43 25.12 -5.88
C ILE A 543 2.08 25.17 -6.61
N ARG A 544 1.39 24.03 -6.75
CA ARG A 544 0.07 23.97 -7.38
C ARG A 544 -1.00 24.77 -6.64
N ALA A 545 -0.94 24.77 -5.31
CA ALA A 545 -1.85 25.59 -4.49
C ALA A 545 -1.62 27.10 -4.70
N GLU A 546 -0.37 27.56 -4.79
CA GLU A 546 -0.05 28.97 -5.13
C GLU A 546 -0.53 29.35 -6.54
N GLU A 547 -0.31 28.48 -7.52
CA GLU A 547 -0.83 28.65 -8.87
C GLU A 547 -2.36 28.70 -8.90
N GLY A 548 -3.03 27.88 -8.06
CA GLY A 548 -4.49 27.89 -7.88
C GLY A 548 -4.98 29.22 -7.31
N LEU A 549 -4.35 29.73 -6.27
CA LEU A 549 -4.68 31.03 -5.69
C LEU A 549 -4.46 32.20 -6.65
N ALA A 550 -3.41 32.13 -7.46
CA ALA A 550 -3.07 33.19 -8.42
C ALA A 550 -4.08 33.34 -9.57
N ARG A 551 -4.94 32.34 -9.81
CA ARG A 551 -6.01 32.42 -10.85
C ARG A 551 -7.11 33.43 -10.56
N GLY A 552 -7.12 34.05 -9.39
CA GLY A 552 -7.84 35.27 -9.06
C GLY A 552 -9.34 35.14 -8.72
N ASP A 553 -10.09 34.29 -9.36
CA ASP A 553 -11.51 34.01 -9.07
C ASP A 553 -11.63 32.58 -8.53
N CYS A 554 -11.15 32.39 -7.29
CA CYS A 554 -10.97 31.07 -6.72
C CYS A 554 -12.05 30.76 -5.69
N ALA A 555 -13.08 30.00 -6.09
CA ALA A 555 -14.08 29.45 -5.18
C ALA A 555 -13.47 28.54 -4.09
N ASP A 556 -12.28 27.96 -4.37
CA ASP A 556 -11.59 27.02 -3.51
C ASP A 556 -10.41 27.64 -2.73
N ALA A 557 -10.37 28.94 -2.55
CA ALA A 557 -9.24 29.63 -1.90
C ALA A 557 -8.87 29.02 -0.52
N ASP A 558 -9.86 28.63 0.27
CA ASP A 558 -9.60 28.02 1.59
C ASP A 558 -9.03 26.61 1.49
N PHE A 559 -9.37 25.85 0.45
CA PHE A 559 -8.74 24.56 0.16
C PHE A 559 -7.25 24.75 -0.12
N TYR A 560 -6.88 25.66 -1.02
CA TYR A 560 -5.47 25.93 -1.35
C TYR A 560 -4.68 26.49 -0.16
N ARG A 561 -5.27 27.38 0.64
CA ARG A 561 -4.68 27.85 1.90
C ARG A 561 -4.43 26.70 2.88
N GLY A 562 -5.38 25.74 2.95
CA GLY A 562 -5.24 24.53 3.73
C GLY A 562 -4.06 23.64 3.28
N LYS A 563 -3.84 23.52 1.95
CA LYS A 563 -2.68 22.82 1.38
C LYS A 563 -1.37 23.52 1.75
N LEU A 564 -1.30 24.84 1.58
CA LEU A 564 -0.11 25.63 1.95
C LEU A 564 0.21 25.52 3.44
N GLN A 565 -0.80 25.53 4.32
CA GLN A 565 -0.59 25.39 5.75
C GLN A 565 -0.10 23.99 6.14
N ALA A 566 -0.60 22.93 5.48
CA ALA A 566 -0.12 21.56 5.70
C ALA A 566 1.32 21.38 5.20
N ALA A 567 1.65 21.91 4.02
CA ALA A 567 3.02 21.92 3.50
C ALA A 567 3.96 22.68 4.44
N ARG A 568 3.54 23.86 4.93
CA ARG A 568 4.31 24.63 5.91
C ARG A 568 4.56 23.82 7.17
N TYR A 569 3.51 23.18 7.74
CA TYR A 569 3.66 22.33 8.91
C TYR A 569 4.71 21.24 8.66
N PHE A 570 4.55 20.45 7.60
CA PHE A 570 5.44 19.34 7.33
C PHE A 570 6.90 19.79 7.15
N LEU A 571 7.12 20.82 6.34
CA LEU A 571 8.47 21.32 6.02
C LEU A 571 9.15 22.02 7.21
N THR A 572 8.39 22.59 8.16
CA THR A 572 8.98 23.34 9.28
C THR A 572 8.94 22.62 10.63
N TRP A 573 8.08 21.59 10.79
CA TRP A 573 7.97 20.82 12.03
C TRP A 573 8.52 19.40 11.91
N GLU A 574 8.20 18.70 10.82
CA GLU A 574 8.57 17.29 10.65
C GLU A 574 9.98 17.13 10.04
N VAL A 575 10.23 17.82 8.94
CA VAL A 575 11.53 17.74 8.23
C VAL A 575 12.74 18.09 9.12
N PRO A 576 12.72 19.16 9.94
CA PRO A 576 13.87 19.45 10.82
C PRO A 576 14.11 18.37 11.89
N GLY A 577 13.07 17.65 12.32
CA GLY A 577 13.20 16.54 13.27
C GLY A 577 14.16 15.44 12.80
N CYS A 578 14.29 15.24 11.48
CA CYS A 578 15.14 14.21 10.88
C CYS A 578 16.66 14.45 11.03
N HIS A 579 17.08 15.64 11.43
CA HIS A 579 18.51 15.95 11.57
C HIS A 579 19.19 15.19 12.72
N HIS A 580 18.42 14.77 13.73
CA HIS A 580 18.92 13.93 14.82
C HIS A 580 19.22 12.52 14.32
N GLU A 581 18.28 11.91 13.59
CA GLU A 581 18.47 10.57 13.00
C GLU A 581 19.63 10.56 12.00
N LEU A 582 19.80 11.63 11.21
CA LEU A 582 20.95 11.76 10.32
C LEU A 582 22.28 11.80 11.10
N ALA A 583 22.34 12.45 12.27
CA ALA A 583 23.53 12.47 13.09
C ALA A 583 23.91 11.07 13.63
N LEU A 584 22.91 10.24 14.00
CA LEU A 584 23.14 8.85 14.39
C LEU A 584 23.65 8.00 13.22
N LEU A 585 23.09 8.21 12.01
CA LEU A 585 23.53 7.53 10.80
C LEU A 585 24.96 7.93 10.40
N GLU A 586 25.31 9.21 10.48
CA GLU A 586 26.66 9.72 10.22
C GLU A 586 27.70 9.15 11.20
N ALA A 587 27.33 9.05 12.47
CA ALA A 587 28.19 8.49 13.52
C ALA A 587 28.33 6.96 13.41
N ARG A 588 27.49 6.25 12.63
CA ARG A 588 27.34 4.80 12.68
C ARG A 588 27.08 4.33 14.12
N ASP A 589 26.19 5.05 14.81
CA ASP A 589 25.86 4.76 16.20
C ASP A 589 25.56 3.26 16.41
N ASP A 590 26.23 2.65 17.35
CA ASP A 590 26.20 1.19 17.59
C ASP A 590 25.45 0.78 18.85
N VAL A 591 24.82 1.73 19.55
CA VAL A 591 24.13 1.47 20.84
C VAL A 591 23.16 0.30 20.72
N CYS A 592 22.39 0.22 19.62
CA CYS A 592 21.45 -0.89 19.44
C CYS A 592 22.14 -2.20 19.06
N SER A 593 23.15 -2.15 18.20
CA SER A 593 23.82 -3.36 17.69
C SER A 593 24.86 -3.92 18.64
N SER A 594 25.37 -3.13 19.58
CA SER A 594 26.29 -3.54 20.63
C SER A 594 25.61 -4.12 21.87
N MET A 595 24.27 -3.98 22.00
CA MET A 595 23.48 -4.53 23.10
C MET A 595 23.56 -6.06 23.12
N GLN A 596 23.92 -6.65 24.26
CA GLN A 596 24.03 -8.10 24.43
C GLN A 596 22.70 -8.68 24.92
N GLU A 597 22.41 -9.96 24.54
CA GLU A 597 21.18 -10.65 24.96
C GLU A 597 20.98 -10.64 26.48
N GLU A 598 22.08 -10.82 27.21
CA GLU A 598 22.06 -10.92 28.69
C GLU A 598 21.78 -9.58 29.37
N TRP A 599 21.79 -8.47 28.63
CA TRP A 599 21.55 -7.13 29.18
C TRP A 599 20.08 -6.68 29.03
N PHE A 600 19.23 -7.44 28.31
CA PHE A 600 17.79 -7.25 28.27
C PHE A 600 17.14 -7.89 29.49
#